data_4fc34f7ef43eb8ff8773b662f2f7aefb
#
_entry.id   4fc34f7ef43eb8ff8773b662f2f7aefb
#
_cell.length_a   1.000
_cell.length_b   1.000
_cell.length_c   1.000
_cell.angle_alpha   90.00
_cell.angle_beta   90.00
_cell.angle_gamma   90.00
#
_symmetry.space_group_name_H-M   'P 1'
#
loop_
_entity.id
_entity.type
_entity.pdbx_description
1 polymer ?
#
loop_
_entity_poly.entity_id
_entity_poly.type
_entity_poly.pdbx_seq_one_letter_code
_entity_poly.pdbx_strand_id
1 'polypeptide(L)'
;LRKMNEKHLTEKESLEVITAMIARTKLRYALGDGNIMLMWGYLSVAVSLAVWALLCYTHHNAVNWLWFAIPIVGGIVTPLMRRSRRCDFGAVSYSDRLISRMWTIVGFSFLFLTLVCFAFIFIANINCWTAMLVYSLIAVPIAETVQGIALKERSMLWGGVMALAVGMFTLCCAVGGVRLA
;
A
#
# COMPACT_ATOMS: atom_id res chain seq x y z
N LEU A 1 -40.76 27.53 9.78
CA LEU A 1 -40.20 27.61 8.42
C LEU A 1 -39.08 28.64 8.41
N ARG A 2 -37.86 28.22 8.73
CA ARG A 2 -36.65 29.05 8.76
C ARG A 2 -36.10 29.07 7.32
N LYS A 3 -36.36 30.16 6.59
CA LYS A 3 -35.73 30.45 5.30
C LYS A 3 -34.21 30.48 5.53
N MET A 4 -33.48 29.44 5.06
CA MET A 4 -32.04 29.49 4.91
C MET A 4 -31.77 30.57 3.86
N ASN A 5 -31.11 31.62 4.28
CA ASN A 5 -30.66 32.71 3.44
C ASN A 5 -29.49 32.12 2.59
N GLU A 6 -29.74 31.72 1.36
CA GLU A 6 -28.70 31.35 0.40
C GLU A 6 -27.94 32.64 0.08
N LYS A 7 -26.85 32.84 0.81
CA LYS A 7 -25.91 33.91 0.53
C LYS A 7 -25.22 33.54 -0.79
N HIS A 8 -25.63 34.16 -1.89
CA HIS A 8 -24.94 34.09 -3.15
C HIS A 8 -23.49 34.55 -2.92
N LEU A 9 -22.56 33.60 -2.88
CA LEU A 9 -21.12 33.85 -2.83
C LEU A 9 -20.75 34.64 -4.10
N THR A 10 -20.00 35.71 -3.95
CA THR A 10 -19.44 36.43 -5.09
C THR A 10 -18.43 35.50 -5.82
N GLU A 11 -18.16 35.72 -7.13
CA GLU A 11 -17.23 34.91 -7.90
C GLU A 11 -15.84 34.85 -7.24
N LYS A 12 -15.39 35.94 -6.61
CA LYS A 12 -14.13 35.99 -5.85
C LYS A 12 -14.16 35.11 -4.62
N GLU A 13 -15.24 35.14 -3.84
CA GLU A 13 -15.41 34.28 -2.65
C GLU A 13 -15.46 32.81 -3.04
N SER A 14 -16.09 32.48 -4.17
CA SER A 14 -16.14 31.11 -4.71
C SER A 14 -14.75 30.62 -5.12
N LEU A 15 -13.93 31.46 -5.76
CA LEU A 15 -12.55 31.17 -6.11
C LEU A 15 -11.65 31.00 -4.89
N GLU A 16 -11.81 31.82 -3.86
CA GLU A 16 -11.07 31.69 -2.59
C GLU A 16 -11.40 30.38 -1.88
N VAL A 17 -12.70 30.02 -1.82
CA VAL A 17 -13.13 28.74 -1.23
C VAL A 17 -12.55 27.55 -1.99
N ILE A 18 -12.58 27.58 -3.33
CA ILE A 18 -12.00 26.52 -4.16
C ILE A 18 -10.49 26.44 -3.95
N THR A 19 -9.79 27.57 -3.93
CA THR A 19 -8.33 27.62 -3.71
C THR A 19 -7.96 27.12 -2.31
N ALA A 20 -8.73 27.49 -1.29
CA ALA A 20 -8.55 27.00 0.07
C ALA A 20 -8.82 25.49 0.18
N MET A 21 -9.82 24.96 -0.54
CA MET A 21 -10.08 23.52 -0.60
C MET A 21 -8.94 22.76 -1.27
N ILE A 22 -8.38 23.29 -2.36
CA ILE A 22 -7.23 22.69 -3.07
C ILE A 22 -5.99 22.71 -2.15
N ALA A 23 -5.72 23.83 -1.49
CA ALA A 23 -4.60 23.95 -0.56
C ALA A 23 -4.73 22.97 0.63
N ARG A 24 -5.94 22.87 1.23
CA ARG A 24 -6.24 21.90 2.30
C ARG A 24 -6.05 20.45 1.83
N THR A 25 -6.46 20.14 0.61
CA THR A 25 -6.31 18.78 0.04
C THR A 25 -4.83 18.45 -0.13
N LYS A 26 -4.01 19.38 -0.64
CA LYS A 26 -2.56 19.21 -0.74
C LYS A 26 -1.88 19.02 0.62
N LEU A 27 -2.24 19.83 1.61
CA LEU A 27 -1.70 19.70 2.98
C LEU A 27 -2.06 18.35 3.61
N ARG A 28 -3.27 17.87 3.35
CA ARG A 28 -3.75 16.58 3.85
C ARG A 28 -2.92 15.42 3.33
N TYR A 29 -2.56 15.42 2.05
CA TYR A 29 -1.69 14.39 1.47
C TYR A 29 -0.26 14.47 2.01
N ALA A 30 0.28 15.68 2.16
CA ALA A 30 1.63 15.86 2.69
C ALA A 30 1.79 15.38 4.14
N LEU A 31 0.73 15.46 4.96
CA LEU A 31 0.81 15.16 6.40
C LEU A 31 0.12 13.86 6.82
N GLY A 32 -0.74 13.28 5.99
CA GLY A 32 -1.66 12.23 6.43
C GLY A 32 -1.39 10.85 5.84
N ASP A 33 -1.53 10.70 4.55
CA ASP A 33 -1.48 9.38 3.91
C ASP A 33 -0.03 8.93 3.65
N GLY A 34 0.92 9.87 3.53
CA GLY A 34 2.35 9.56 3.42
C GLY A 34 2.88 8.75 4.60
N ASN A 35 2.40 9.02 5.83
CA ASN A 35 2.86 8.28 7.01
C ASN A 35 2.37 6.82 7.04
N ILE A 36 1.20 6.51 6.46
CA ILE A 36 0.73 5.13 6.34
C ILE A 36 1.61 4.37 5.35
N MET A 37 1.94 4.98 4.20
CA MET A 37 2.86 4.40 3.23
C MET A 37 4.26 4.17 3.81
N LEU A 38 4.79 5.17 4.52
CA LEU A 38 6.08 5.04 5.22
C LEU A 38 6.06 3.92 6.25
N MET A 39 4.99 3.79 7.02
CA MET A 39 4.82 2.70 7.99
C MET A 39 4.87 1.33 7.30
N TRP A 40 4.13 1.15 6.20
CA TRP A 40 4.15 -0.10 5.43
C TRP A 40 5.53 -0.37 4.82
N GLY A 41 6.21 0.66 4.29
CA GLY A 41 7.56 0.56 3.75
C GLY A 41 8.57 0.14 4.82
N TYR A 42 8.62 0.82 5.95
CA TYR A 42 9.53 0.48 7.06
C TYR A 42 9.23 -0.90 7.63
N LEU A 43 7.95 -1.25 7.79
CA LEU A 43 7.56 -2.58 8.27
C LEU A 43 8.05 -3.68 7.32
N SER A 44 7.87 -3.48 6.01
CA SER A 44 8.33 -4.44 4.99
C SER A 44 9.83 -4.59 4.99
N VAL A 45 10.59 -3.49 5.06
CA VAL A 45 12.07 -3.53 5.14
C VAL A 45 12.52 -4.22 6.43
N ALA A 46 11.95 -3.86 7.58
CA ALA A 46 12.32 -4.44 8.86
C ALA A 46 12.07 -5.95 8.90
N VAL A 47 10.90 -6.42 8.44
CA VAL A 47 10.57 -7.85 8.38
C VAL A 47 11.47 -8.58 7.40
N SER A 48 11.74 -7.99 6.21
CA SER A 48 12.63 -8.60 5.22
C SER A 48 14.04 -8.79 5.77
N LEU A 49 14.60 -7.78 6.42
CA LEU A 49 15.92 -7.86 7.05
C LEU A 49 15.93 -8.87 8.20
N ALA A 50 14.89 -8.91 9.01
CA ALA A 50 14.76 -9.87 10.10
C ALA A 50 14.70 -11.32 9.58
N VAL A 51 13.88 -11.58 8.55
CA VAL A 51 13.78 -12.89 7.92
C VAL A 51 15.13 -13.30 7.32
N TRP A 52 15.79 -12.40 6.58
CA TRP A 52 17.09 -12.67 5.98
C TRP A 52 18.14 -13.00 7.06
N ALA A 53 18.27 -12.17 8.09
CA ALA A 53 19.25 -12.39 9.16
C ALA A 53 18.97 -13.69 9.92
N LEU A 54 17.71 -13.98 10.26
CA LEU A 54 17.34 -15.20 10.95
C LEU A 54 17.55 -16.45 10.09
N LEU A 55 17.29 -16.39 8.78
CA LEU A 55 17.57 -17.50 7.87
C LEU A 55 19.07 -17.78 7.78
N CYS A 56 19.91 -16.73 7.70
CA CYS A 56 21.36 -16.89 7.69
C CYS A 56 21.89 -17.49 9.00
N TYR A 57 21.26 -17.17 10.14
CA TYR A 57 21.71 -17.65 11.45
C TYR A 57 21.16 -19.04 11.80
N THR A 58 19.86 -19.28 11.58
CA THR A 58 19.17 -20.50 12.04
C THR A 58 19.07 -21.60 10.98
N HIS A 59 19.14 -21.24 9.68
CA HIS A 59 18.87 -22.11 8.54
C HIS A 59 17.52 -22.86 8.63
N HIS A 60 16.56 -22.34 9.40
CA HIS A 60 15.29 -23.01 9.68
C HIS A 60 14.14 -22.39 8.88
N ASN A 61 13.43 -23.20 8.10
CA ASN A 61 12.33 -22.74 7.24
C ASN A 61 11.14 -22.11 8.00
N ALA A 62 11.00 -22.41 9.30
CA ALA A 62 9.96 -21.80 10.12
C ALA A 62 10.06 -20.26 10.23
N VAL A 63 11.24 -19.69 10.00
CA VAL A 63 11.44 -18.23 9.97
C VAL A 63 10.55 -17.55 8.92
N ASN A 64 10.20 -18.24 7.84
CA ASN A 64 9.32 -17.70 6.80
C ASN A 64 7.91 -17.34 7.28
N TRP A 65 7.47 -17.86 8.43
CA TRP A 65 6.20 -17.42 9.04
C TRP A 65 6.22 -15.95 9.48
N LEU A 66 7.40 -15.35 9.66
CA LEU A 66 7.54 -13.92 9.96
C LEU A 66 6.96 -13.01 8.87
N TRP A 67 6.86 -13.48 7.62
CA TRP A 67 6.22 -12.70 6.57
C TRP A 67 4.77 -12.33 6.87
N PHE A 68 4.07 -13.14 7.67
CA PHE A 68 2.72 -12.84 8.11
C PHE A 68 2.65 -11.67 9.11
N ALA A 69 3.76 -11.26 9.71
CA ALA A 69 3.80 -10.08 10.56
C ALA A 69 3.44 -8.80 9.78
N ILE A 70 3.79 -8.71 8.48
CA ILE A 70 3.47 -7.54 7.64
C ILE A 70 1.96 -7.30 7.57
N PRO A 71 1.11 -8.23 7.09
CA PRO A 71 -0.33 -8.01 7.00
C PRO A 71 -1.00 -7.92 8.37
N ILE A 72 -0.50 -8.63 9.40
CA ILE A 72 -1.07 -8.58 10.76
C ILE A 72 -0.83 -7.21 11.38
N VAL A 73 0.43 -6.77 11.47
CA VAL A 73 0.79 -5.49 12.09
C VAL A 73 0.23 -4.33 11.25
N GLY A 74 0.42 -4.36 9.93
CA GLY A 74 -0.10 -3.33 9.03
C GLY A 74 -1.62 -3.24 9.07
N GLY A 75 -2.32 -4.39 9.14
CA GLY A 75 -3.77 -4.46 9.23
C GLY A 75 -4.33 -3.90 10.55
N ILE A 76 -3.60 -4.02 11.66
CA ILE A 76 -3.98 -3.46 12.96
C ILE A 76 -3.64 -1.96 13.04
N VAL A 77 -2.43 -1.59 12.64
CA VAL A 77 -1.93 -0.20 12.78
C VAL A 77 -2.63 0.76 11.82
N THR A 78 -2.93 0.33 10.59
CA THR A 78 -3.59 1.18 9.59
C THR A 78 -4.94 1.75 10.07
N PRO A 79 -5.91 0.95 10.58
CA PRO A 79 -7.18 1.49 11.05
C PRO A 79 -7.01 2.36 12.31
N LEU A 80 -6.04 2.05 13.19
CA LEU A 80 -5.71 2.86 14.36
C LEU A 80 -5.21 4.24 13.94
N MET A 81 -4.28 4.31 13.00
CA MET A 81 -3.79 5.58 12.44
C MET A 81 -4.89 6.36 11.73
N ARG A 82 -5.77 5.69 10.98
CA ARG A 82 -6.92 6.34 10.33
C ARG A 82 -7.94 6.87 11.33
N ARG A 83 -8.19 6.15 12.42
CA ARG A 83 -9.14 6.57 13.47
C ARG A 83 -8.65 7.81 14.22
N SER A 84 -7.38 7.85 14.58
CA SER A 84 -6.77 9.00 15.27
C SER A 84 -6.86 10.30 14.45
N ARG A 85 -6.90 10.20 13.12
CA ARG A 85 -6.88 11.34 12.20
C ARG A 85 -8.26 11.78 11.69
N ARG A 86 -9.30 10.96 11.86
CA ARG A 86 -10.66 11.32 11.41
C ARG A 86 -11.20 12.58 12.10
N CYS A 87 -10.67 12.92 13.26
CA CYS A 87 -11.09 14.12 14.01
C CYS A 87 -10.54 15.43 13.41
N ASP A 88 -9.44 15.38 12.64
CA ASP A 88 -8.75 16.60 12.19
C ASP A 88 -9.11 17.04 10.77
N PHE A 89 -9.67 16.16 9.95
CA PHE A 89 -9.88 16.46 8.52
C PHE A 89 -11.31 16.15 8.06
N GLY A 90 -11.99 17.20 7.56
CA GLY A 90 -13.36 17.16 7.03
C GLY A 90 -13.58 16.17 5.85
N ALA A 91 -14.38 16.53 4.85
CA ALA A 91 -14.86 15.64 3.78
C ALA A 91 -13.76 14.81 3.06
N VAL A 92 -14.04 13.53 2.84
CA VAL A 92 -13.16 12.58 2.12
C VAL A 92 -13.20 12.89 0.62
N SER A 93 -12.03 13.12 0.01
CA SER A 93 -11.91 13.35 -1.44
C SER A 93 -12.28 12.10 -2.25
N TYR A 94 -12.67 12.31 -3.52
CA TYR A 94 -12.90 11.20 -4.46
C TYR A 94 -11.63 10.34 -4.66
N SER A 95 -10.47 11.00 -4.80
CA SER A 95 -9.18 10.31 -4.92
C SER A 95 -8.88 9.42 -3.71
N ASP A 96 -9.17 9.88 -2.49
CA ASP A 96 -8.98 9.08 -1.27
C ASP A 96 -9.80 7.80 -1.28
N ARG A 97 -11.06 7.90 -1.73
CA ARG A 97 -11.93 6.74 -1.84
C ARG A 97 -11.45 5.75 -2.88
N LEU A 98 -10.97 6.25 -4.03
CA LEU A 98 -10.43 5.42 -5.10
C LEU A 98 -9.19 4.66 -4.64
N ILE A 99 -8.22 5.37 -4.04
CA ILE A 99 -6.98 4.79 -3.51
C ILE A 99 -7.29 3.77 -2.42
N SER A 100 -8.18 4.11 -1.48
CA SER A 100 -8.58 3.18 -0.42
C SER A 100 -9.22 1.91 -0.98
N ARG A 101 -10.08 2.00 -2.00
CA ARG A 101 -10.66 0.83 -2.66
C ARG A 101 -9.61 0.00 -3.40
N MET A 102 -8.70 0.64 -4.10
CA MET A 102 -7.60 -0.03 -4.80
C MET A 102 -6.76 -0.86 -3.81
N TRP A 103 -6.30 -0.27 -2.71
CA TRP A 103 -5.54 -1.00 -1.68
C TRP A 103 -6.36 -2.08 -0.99
N THR A 104 -7.67 -1.90 -0.86
CA THR A 104 -8.57 -2.95 -0.35
C THR A 104 -8.61 -4.14 -1.30
N ILE A 105 -8.72 -3.91 -2.61
CA ILE A 105 -8.71 -4.97 -3.63
C ILE A 105 -7.37 -5.71 -3.60
N VAL A 106 -6.24 -4.99 -3.56
CA VAL A 106 -4.90 -5.59 -3.46
C VAL A 106 -4.79 -6.44 -2.19
N GLY A 107 -5.25 -5.94 -1.04
CA GLY A 107 -5.24 -6.69 0.22
C GLY A 107 -6.09 -7.97 0.16
N PHE A 108 -7.31 -7.91 -0.39
CA PHE A 108 -8.16 -9.08 -0.57
C PHE A 108 -7.56 -10.09 -1.55
N SER A 109 -6.90 -9.63 -2.61
CA SER A 109 -6.25 -10.55 -3.55
C SER A 109 -5.07 -11.29 -2.91
N PHE A 110 -4.29 -10.65 -2.02
CA PHE A 110 -3.28 -11.32 -1.21
C PHE A 110 -3.90 -12.36 -0.26
N LEU A 111 -4.99 -12.01 0.42
CA LEU A 111 -5.70 -12.93 1.30
C LEU A 111 -6.21 -14.14 0.52
N PHE A 112 -6.83 -13.92 -0.63
CA PHE A 112 -7.33 -14.99 -1.50
C PHE A 112 -6.18 -15.90 -1.99
N LEU A 113 -5.07 -15.31 -2.44
CA LEU A 113 -3.90 -16.09 -2.87
C LEU A 113 -3.31 -16.91 -1.71
N THR A 114 -3.29 -16.35 -0.50
CA THR A 114 -2.87 -17.07 0.71
C THR A 114 -3.76 -18.31 0.95
N LEU A 115 -5.08 -18.16 0.86
CA LEU A 115 -6.02 -19.29 1.02
C LEU A 115 -5.82 -20.34 -0.07
N VAL A 116 -5.59 -19.93 -1.31
CA VAL A 116 -5.26 -20.84 -2.42
C VAL A 116 -3.94 -21.59 -2.14
N CYS A 117 -2.89 -20.91 -1.69
CA CYS A 117 -1.63 -21.57 -1.34
C CYS A 117 -1.82 -22.61 -0.22
N PHE A 118 -2.58 -22.30 0.81
CA PHE A 118 -2.92 -23.27 1.86
C PHE A 118 -3.72 -24.45 1.31
N ALA A 119 -4.72 -24.20 0.47
CA ALA A 119 -5.50 -25.27 -0.14
C ALA A 119 -4.60 -26.23 -0.95
N PHE A 120 -3.67 -25.72 -1.75
CA PHE A 120 -2.70 -26.55 -2.50
C PHE A 120 -1.78 -27.35 -1.59
N ILE A 121 -1.34 -26.79 -0.48
CA ILE A 121 -0.53 -27.50 0.50
C ILE A 121 -1.33 -28.64 1.14
N PHE A 122 -2.56 -28.38 1.60
CA PHE A 122 -3.35 -29.37 2.34
C PHE A 122 -3.97 -30.44 1.43
N ILE A 123 -4.37 -30.09 0.20
CA ILE A 123 -5.06 -31.01 -0.71
C ILE A 123 -4.07 -31.76 -1.62
N ALA A 124 -3.12 -31.03 -2.21
CA ALA A 124 -2.21 -31.56 -3.21
C ALA A 124 -0.77 -31.79 -2.71
N ASN A 125 -0.47 -31.36 -1.49
CA ASN A 125 0.90 -31.37 -0.91
C ASN A 125 1.92 -30.61 -1.80
N ILE A 126 1.47 -29.56 -2.50
CA ILE A 126 2.29 -28.73 -3.39
C ILE A 126 2.56 -27.40 -2.73
N ASN A 127 3.83 -27.00 -2.67
CA ASN A 127 4.23 -25.70 -2.12
C ASN A 127 4.16 -24.63 -3.20
N CYS A 128 3.17 -23.73 -3.10
CA CYS A 128 2.93 -22.63 -4.04
C CYS A 128 3.33 -21.25 -3.50
N TRP A 129 4.09 -21.15 -2.40
CA TRP A 129 4.45 -19.86 -1.79
C TRP A 129 5.24 -18.93 -2.71
N THR A 130 5.95 -19.47 -3.69
CA THR A 130 6.63 -18.67 -4.72
C THR A 130 5.65 -17.77 -5.48
N ALA A 131 4.40 -18.18 -5.64
CA ALA A 131 3.37 -17.35 -6.29
C ALA A 131 3.10 -16.05 -5.51
N MET A 132 3.20 -16.07 -4.16
CA MET A 132 3.07 -14.87 -3.33
C MET A 132 4.19 -13.87 -3.61
N LEU A 133 5.43 -14.35 -3.75
CA LEU A 133 6.57 -13.50 -4.09
C LEU A 133 6.38 -12.86 -5.47
N VAL A 134 6.07 -13.67 -6.49
CA VAL A 134 5.82 -13.17 -7.85
C VAL A 134 4.70 -12.13 -7.86
N TYR A 135 3.59 -12.45 -7.18
CA TYR A 135 2.45 -11.55 -7.10
C TYR A 135 2.79 -10.22 -6.39
N SER A 136 3.54 -10.27 -5.29
CA SER A 136 3.95 -9.07 -4.55
C SER A 136 4.86 -8.15 -5.37
N LEU A 137 5.80 -8.72 -6.11
CA LEU A 137 6.74 -7.97 -6.96
C LEU A 137 6.07 -7.27 -8.15
N ILE A 138 4.86 -7.66 -8.49
CA ILE A 138 4.09 -7.07 -9.59
C ILE A 138 2.94 -6.18 -9.06
N ALA A 139 2.09 -6.71 -8.18
CA ALA A 139 0.86 -6.05 -7.76
C ALA A 139 1.12 -4.80 -6.91
N VAL A 140 2.08 -4.84 -5.99
CA VAL A 140 2.39 -3.71 -5.12
C VAL A 140 2.98 -2.53 -5.90
N PRO A 141 4.02 -2.70 -6.75
CA PRO A 141 4.55 -1.60 -7.55
C PRO A 141 3.54 -1.01 -8.54
N ILE A 142 2.67 -1.82 -9.13
CA ILE A 142 1.58 -1.32 -9.99
C ILE A 142 0.63 -0.45 -9.18
N ALA A 143 0.21 -0.90 -8.00
CA ALA A 143 -0.67 -0.13 -7.11
C ALA A 143 -0.03 1.18 -6.68
N GLU A 144 1.26 1.20 -6.33
CA GLU A 144 2.02 2.42 -6.02
C GLU A 144 2.09 3.38 -7.22
N THR A 145 2.37 2.87 -8.41
CA THR A 145 2.42 3.68 -9.64
C THR A 145 1.06 4.32 -9.92
N VAL A 146 -0.03 3.55 -9.84
CA VAL A 146 -1.40 4.05 -10.01
C VAL A 146 -1.74 5.09 -8.95
N GLN A 147 -1.34 4.89 -7.70
CA GLN A 147 -1.51 5.86 -6.64
C GLN A 147 -0.73 7.15 -6.93
N GLY A 148 0.52 7.06 -7.38
CA GLY A 148 1.34 8.21 -7.79
C GLY A 148 0.68 9.05 -8.89
N ILE A 149 0.07 8.39 -9.88
CA ILE A 149 -0.71 9.05 -10.94
C ILE A 149 -1.95 9.74 -10.36
N ALA A 150 -2.71 9.04 -9.50
CA ALA A 150 -3.94 9.56 -8.91
C ALA A 150 -3.70 10.78 -8.01
N LEU A 151 -2.58 10.81 -7.31
CA LEU A 151 -2.15 11.90 -6.43
C LEU A 151 -1.37 13.01 -7.16
N LYS A 152 -0.96 12.77 -8.40
CA LYS A 152 -0.04 13.64 -9.16
C LYS A 152 1.30 13.85 -8.45
N GLU A 153 1.74 12.86 -7.68
CA GLU A 153 3.03 12.87 -6.96
C GLU A 153 4.10 12.11 -7.75
N ARG A 154 5.06 12.86 -8.29
CA ARG A 154 6.13 12.31 -9.14
C ARG A 154 7.03 11.34 -8.40
N SER A 155 7.31 11.56 -7.11
CA SER A 155 8.15 10.68 -6.30
C SER A 155 7.56 9.28 -6.15
N MET A 156 6.26 9.17 -5.89
CA MET A 156 5.55 7.89 -5.79
C MET A 156 5.46 7.18 -7.15
N LEU A 157 5.21 7.94 -8.22
CA LEU A 157 5.17 7.38 -9.57
C LEU A 157 6.51 6.75 -9.95
N TRP A 158 7.62 7.49 -9.79
CA TRP A 158 8.94 6.97 -10.09
C TRP A 158 9.36 5.84 -9.15
N GLY A 159 8.99 5.92 -7.86
CA GLY A 159 9.20 4.85 -6.88
C GLY A 159 8.54 3.54 -7.33
N GLY A 160 7.27 3.59 -7.71
CA GLY A 160 6.53 2.42 -8.20
C GLY A 160 7.10 1.85 -9.51
N VAL A 161 7.47 2.71 -10.47
CA VAL A 161 8.09 2.27 -11.74
C VAL A 161 9.45 1.59 -11.49
N MET A 162 10.29 2.18 -10.64
CA MET A 162 11.58 1.60 -10.28
C MET A 162 11.42 0.27 -9.53
N ALA A 163 10.49 0.20 -8.59
CA ALA A 163 10.18 -1.03 -7.88
C ALA A 163 9.69 -2.14 -8.83
N LEU A 164 8.86 -1.79 -9.83
CA LEU A 164 8.42 -2.72 -10.87
C LEU A 164 9.59 -3.23 -11.72
N ALA A 165 10.48 -2.33 -12.15
CA ALA A 165 11.66 -2.69 -12.94
C ALA A 165 12.59 -3.63 -12.16
N VAL A 166 12.88 -3.33 -10.89
CA VAL A 166 13.68 -4.18 -10.00
C VAL A 166 12.99 -5.52 -9.76
N GLY A 167 11.67 -5.51 -9.53
CA GLY A 167 10.87 -6.73 -9.36
C GLY A 167 10.94 -7.65 -10.57
N MET A 168 10.76 -7.09 -11.77
CA MET A 168 10.87 -7.85 -13.03
C MET A 168 12.29 -8.37 -13.26
N PHE A 169 13.31 -7.58 -12.99
CA PHE A 169 14.71 -8.03 -13.04
C PHE A 169 14.95 -9.22 -12.09
N THR A 170 14.49 -9.11 -10.84
CA THR A 170 14.61 -10.19 -9.84
C THR A 170 13.92 -11.46 -10.30
N LEU A 171 12.71 -11.35 -10.88
CA LEU A 171 11.99 -12.50 -11.44
C LEU A 171 12.75 -13.17 -12.61
N CYS A 172 13.29 -12.37 -13.52
CA CYS A 172 14.10 -12.88 -14.62
C CYS A 172 15.35 -13.61 -14.12
N CYS A 173 16.04 -13.07 -13.11
CA CYS A 173 17.18 -13.72 -12.49
C CYS A 173 16.78 -15.04 -11.81
N ALA A 174 15.66 -15.06 -11.08
CA ALA A 174 15.17 -16.25 -10.41
C ALA A 174 14.76 -17.35 -11.40
N VAL A 175 14.09 -17.01 -12.49
CA VAL A 175 13.70 -17.95 -13.56
C VAL A 175 14.94 -18.42 -14.36
N GLY A 176 15.89 -17.51 -14.62
CA GLY A 176 17.13 -17.82 -15.35
C GLY A 176 18.16 -18.65 -14.54
N GLY A 177 17.84 -19.01 -13.30
CA GLY A 177 18.74 -19.79 -12.44
C GLY A 177 19.95 -19.00 -11.93
N VAL A 178 19.96 -17.68 -12.10
CA VAL A 178 21.00 -16.80 -11.56
C VAL A 178 20.78 -16.68 -10.05
N ARG A 179 21.66 -17.26 -9.27
CA ARG A 179 21.67 -17.05 -7.81
C ARG A 179 22.21 -15.64 -7.54
N LEU A 180 21.33 -14.76 -7.17
CA LEU A 180 21.71 -13.47 -6.56
C LEU A 180 22.18 -13.80 -5.14
N ALA A 181 23.49 -13.88 -5.00
CA ALA A 181 24.16 -14.19 -3.72
C ALA A 181 23.97 -13.03 -2.73
#